data_d174085c4098c764e0e42315b93075f8
#
_entry.id   d174085c4098c764e0e42315b93075f8
#
_cell.length_a   1.000
_cell.length_b   1.000
_cell.length_c   1.000
_cell.angle_alpha   90.00
_cell.angle_beta   90.00
_cell.angle_gamma   90.00
#
_symmetry.space_group_name_H-M   'P 1'
#
loop_
_entity.id
_entity.type
_entity.pdbx_description
1 polymer ?
#
loop_
_entity_poly.entity_id
_entity_poly.type
_entity_poly.pdbx_seq_one_letter_code
_entity_poly.pdbx_strand_id
1 'polypeptide(L)'
;MKIIADSGSTKCAWLLTDGVHTSEYRTRGINAVQHSPEQIREALAELPPCGPVEAVYFYGAGCGGTFPEATEKMVRELRTHFGAGHIEAQTDLLGAARALFGRGEGVACILGTGSNSCWCRGGEIVENVPPLGYVLGDEGSGAAMGRNLVNGIFKGHIPLREEFLAAHGLTYEEIIRRVYREPYANRFLASFAPFVHAHLDCPEVRAMVAETFADFAQRNLSRYPVHLTVACIGGVAAAFEGLLREVLAQGGYRVGRIAASPAEGLSLIHL
;
A
#
# COMPACT_ATOMS: atom_id res chain seq x y z
N MET A 1 -11.90 17.26 -17.79
CA MET A 1 -11.83 16.00 -17.03
C MET A 1 -10.73 16.10 -15.98
N LYS A 2 -10.94 15.56 -14.79
CA LYS A 2 -9.88 15.39 -13.77
C LYS A 2 -9.52 13.92 -13.66
N ILE A 3 -8.26 13.63 -13.38
CA ILE A 3 -7.74 12.28 -13.19
C ILE A 3 -7.09 12.21 -11.82
N ILE A 4 -7.44 11.17 -11.04
CA ILE A 4 -6.83 10.88 -9.75
C ILE A 4 -6.24 9.48 -9.83
N ALA A 5 -4.98 9.32 -9.47
CA ALA A 5 -4.28 8.05 -9.48
C ALA A 5 -3.73 7.70 -8.10
N ASP A 6 -3.94 6.43 -7.71
CA ASP A 6 -3.31 5.82 -6.54
C ASP A 6 -2.45 4.65 -7.00
N SER A 7 -1.13 4.80 -6.89
CA SER A 7 -0.16 3.85 -7.42
C SER A 7 0.66 3.21 -6.31
N GLY A 8 0.27 1.99 -5.95
CA GLY A 8 1.10 1.12 -5.14
C GLY A 8 2.15 0.38 -5.97
N SER A 9 2.93 -0.49 -5.31
CA SER A 9 3.99 -1.27 -5.94
C SER A 9 3.49 -2.30 -6.96
N THR A 10 2.23 -2.75 -6.89
CA THR A 10 1.71 -3.85 -7.72
C THR A 10 0.71 -3.37 -8.76
N LYS A 11 -0.15 -2.42 -8.40
CA LYS A 11 -1.24 -1.90 -9.25
C LYS A 11 -1.37 -0.40 -9.06
N CYS A 12 -1.89 0.28 -10.09
CA CYS A 12 -2.33 1.66 -10.02
C CYS A 12 -3.83 1.72 -10.30
N ALA A 13 -4.58 2.34 -9.41
CA ALA A 13 -5.99 2.65 -9.62
C ALA A 13 -6.12 4.08 -10.16
N TRP A 14 -6.93 4.25 -11.20
CA TRP A 14 -7.18 5.52 -11.87
C TRP A 14 -8.66 5.85 -11.80
N LEU A 15 -9.00 7.02 -11.32
CA LEU A 15 -10.33 7.60 -11.38
C LEU A 15 -10.34 8.73 -12.38
N LEU A 16 -11.17 8.58 -13.41
CA LEU A 16 -11.37 9.57 -14.45
C LEU A 16 -12.78 10.17 -14.28
N THR A 17 -12.88 11.48 -14.11
CA THR A 17 -14.16 12.12 -13.85
C THR A 17 -14.33 13.42 -14.63
N ASP A 18 -15.53 13.66 -15.12
CA ASP A 18 -15.99 14.91 -15.72
C ASP A 18 -16.77 15.81 -14.73
N GLY A 19 -16.90 15.37 -13.46
CA GLY A 19 -17.67 16.03 -12.42
C GLY A 19 -19.10 15.48 -12.27
N VAL A 20 -19.57 14.66 -13.22
CA VAL A 20 -20.89 14.00 -13.21
C VAL A 20 -20.71 12.49 -13.19
N HIS A 21 -19.85 11.97 -14.05
CA HIS A 21 -19.55 10.56 -14.17
C HIS A 21 -18.12 10.28 -13.74
N THR A 22 -17.91 9.17 -13.05
CA THR A 22 -16.58 8.67 -12.65
C THR A 22 -16.40 7.27 -13.17
N SER A 23 -15.29 7.02 -13.86
CA SER A 23 -14.88 5.70 -14.33
C SER A 23 -13.60 5.29 -13.63
N GLU A 24 -13.52 4.01 -13.22
CA GLU A 24 -12.34 3.44 -12.59
C GLU A 24 -11.62 2.52 -13.58
N TYR A 25 -10.29 2.68 -13.66
CA TYR A 25 -9.41 1.82 -14.44
C TYR A 25 -8.25 1.34 -13.59
N ARG A 26 -7.62 0.26 -14.03
CA ARG A 26 -6.46 -0.32 -13.34
C ARG A 26 -5.37 -0.62 -14.34
N THR A 27 -4.15 -0.23 -13.96
CA THR A 27 -2.92 -0.55 -14.70
C THR A 27 -1.92 -1.23 -13.75
N ARG A 28 -0.79 -1.66 -14.30
CA ARG A 28 0.37 -2.02 -13.47
C ARG A 28 0.78 -0.85 -12.56
N GLY A 29 1.31 -1.17 -11.37
CA GLY A 29 1.79 -0.14 -10.43
C GLY A 29 3.00 0.60 -10.98
N ILE A 30 3.07 1.90 -10.72
CA ILE A 30 4.16 2.78 -11.14
C ILE A 30 4.92 3.24 -9.89
N ASN A 31 6.23 2.96 -9.85
CA ASN A 31 7.15 3.51 -8.86
C ASN A 31 8.10 4.47 -9.57
N ALA A 32 8.02 5.75 -9.23
CA ALA A 32 8.76 6.79 -9.93
C ALA A 32 10.30 6.65 -9.80
N VAL A 33 10.81 6.06 -8.72
CA VAL A 33 12.24 5.79 -8.54
C VAL A 33 12.70 4.59 -9.36
N GLN A 34 11.91 3.49 -9.35
CA GLN A 34 12.32 2.21 -9.92
C GLN A 34 12.11 2.11 -11.43
N HIS A 35 11.07 2.78 -11.96
CA HIS A 35 10.71 2.66 -13.36
C HIS A 35 11.42 3.72 -14.23
N SER A 36 11.87 3.27 -15.41
CA SER A 36 12.35 4.17 -16.47
C SER A 36 11.19 4.97 -17.08
N PRO A 37 11.47 6.07 -17.81
CA PRO A 37 10.43 6.80 -18.55
C PRO A 37 9.65 5.89 -19.53
N GLU A 38 10.31 4.93 -20.17
CA GLU A 38 9.68 3.97 -21.09
C GLU A 38 8.67 3.08 -20.36
N GLN A 39 9.05 2.53 -19.19
CA GLN A 39 8.18 1.71 -18.37
C GLN A 39 6.96 2.48 -17.82
N ILE A 40 7.15 3.77 -17.50
CA ILE A 40 6.03 4.65 -17.12
C ILE A 40 5.08 4.84 -18.30
N ARG A 41 5.60 5.16 -19.49
CA ARG A 41 4.77 5.32 -20.72
C ARG A 41 4.01 4.05 -21.07
N GLU A 42 4.64 2.87 -20.95
CA GLU A 42 3.97 1.59 -21.15
C GLU A 42 2.80 1.38 -20.18
N ALA A 43 2.99 1.72 -18.90
CA ALA A 43 1.91 1.62 -17.91
C ALA A 43 0.76 2.62 -18.19
N LEU A 44 1.09 3.84 -18.62
CA LEU A 44 0.09 4.85 -19.00
C LEU A 44 -0.67 4.44 -20.26
N ALA A 45 -0.03 3.76 -21.20
CA ALA A 45 -0.65 3.28 -22.44
C ALA A 45 -1.69 2.16 -22.21
N GLU A 46 -1.74 1.55 -21.01
CA GLU A 46 -2.81 0.62 -20.63
C GLU A 46 -4.16 1.32 -20.40
N LEU A 47 -4.16 2.65 -20.22
CA LEU A 47 -5.39 3.43 -20.05
C LEU A 47 -6.12 3.62 -21.38
N PRO A 48 -7.46 3.65 -21.37
CA PRO A 48 -8.21 3.97 -22.56
C PRO A 48 -7.98 5.44 -22.95
N PRO A 49 -8.16 5.77 -24.24
CA PRO A 49 -8.17 7.16 -24.66
C PRO A 49 -9.18 7.98 -23.86
N CYS A 50 -8.77 9.13 -23.38
CA CYS A 50 -9.63 10.05 -22.64
C CYS A 50 -9.74 11.40 -23.36
N GLY A 51 -10.82 12.12 -23.08
CA GLY A 51 -11.03 13.48 -23.59
C GLY A 51 -10.04 14.48 -22.98
N PRO A 52 -10.21 15.80 -23.24
CA PRO A 52 -9.33 16.83 -22.70
C PRO A 52 -9.21 16.75 -21.17
N VAL A 53 -7.99 16.67 -20.67
CA VAL A 53 -7.68 16.56 -19.23
C VAL A 53 -7.29 17.94 -18.69
N GLU A 54 -8.00 18.39 -17.67
CA GLU A 54 -7.74 19.65 -16.95
C GLU A 54 -6.63 19.46 -15.90
N ALA A 55 -6.78 18.43 -15.08
CA ALA A 55 -5.89 18.17 -13.96
C ALA A 55 -5.62 16.69 -13.74
N VAL A 56 -4.39 16.35 -13.32
CA VAL A 56 -3.97 15.02 -12.89
C VAL A 56 -3.39 15.10 -11.48
N TYR A 57 -3.94 14.32 -10.58
CA TYR A 57 -3.46 14.13 -9.20
C TYR A 57 -2.93 12.71 -9.07
N PHE A 58 -1.63 12.55 -9.07
CA PHE A 58 -0.96 11.27 -8.98
C PHE A 58 -0.36 11.07 -7.59
N TYR A 59 -0.77 10.02 -6.91
CA TYR A 59 -0.22 9.59 -5.63
C TYR A 59 0.47 8.25 -5.81
N GLY A 60 1.78 8.22 -5.68
CA GLY A 60 2.52 6.99 -5.98
C GLY A 60 3.85 6.84 -5.27
N ALA A 61 4.24 5.57 -5.12
CA ALA A 61 5.52 5.21 -4.55
C ALA A 61 6.69 5.84 -5.33
N GLY A 62 7.66 6.39 -4.62
CA GLY A 62 8.83 7.04 -5.20
C GLY A 62 8.59 8.47 -5.71
N CYS A 63 7.41 9.06 -5.46
CA CYS A 63 7.14 10.49 -5.63
C CYS A 63 7.32 11.26 -4.32
N GLY A 64 7.28 12.60 -4.41
CA GLY A 64 7.34 13.51 -3.29
C GLY A 64 8.70 14.15 -3.08
N GLY A 65 8.80 15.00 -2.05
CA GLY A 65 9.98 15.82 -1.80
C GLY A 65 11.27 15.06 -1.50
N THR A 66 11.18 13.81 -1.05
CA THR A 66 12.35 12.94 -0.82
C THR A 66 13.03 12.53 -2.14
N PHE A 67 12.28 12.46 -3.24
CA PHE A 67 12.76 12.04 -4.56
C PHE A 67 12.37 13.05 -5.64
N PRO A 68 12.92 14.28 -5.62
CA PRO A 68 12.50 15.36 -6.51
C PRO A 68 12.68 15.03 -7.99
N GLU A 69 13.82 14.45 -8.39
CA GLU A 69 14.10 14.07 -9.77
C GLU A 69 13.13 13.00 -10.30
N ALA A 70 12.80 12.00 -9.46
CA ALA A 70 11.84 10.96 -9.81
C ALA A 70 10.42 11.55 -9.93
N THR A 71 10.07 12.52 -9.07
CA THR A 71 8.81 13.23 -9.12
C THR A 71 8.70 14.08 -10.39
N GLU A 72 9.72 14.82 -10.75
CA GLU A 72 9.77 15.60 -12.00
C GLU A 72 9.66 14.71 -13.23
N LYS A 73 10.35 13.55 -13.23
CA LYS A 73 10.20 12.54 -14.27
C LYS A 73 8.74 12.11 -14.42
N MET A 74 8.08 11.78 -13.31
CA MET A 74 6.68 11.37 -13.33
C MET A 74 5.76 12.47 -13.86
N VAL A 75 5.92 13.69 -13.38
CA VAL A 75 5.17 14.87 -13.86
C VAL A 75 5.33 15.08 -15.37
N ARG A 76 6.55 14.93 -15.88
CA ARG A 76 6.85 15.06 -17.32
C ARG A 76 6.13 13.98 -18.15
N GLU A 77 6.18 12.72 -17.72
CA GLU A 77 5.53 11.62 -18.44
C GLU A 77 3.99 11.75 -18.41
N LEU A 78 3.42 12.13 -17.26
CA LEU A 78 1.99 12.42 -17.13
C LEU A 78 1.57 13.60 -18.05
N ARG A 79 2.37 14.67 -18.09
CA ARG A 79 2.09 15.82 -18.96
C ARG A 79 2.13 15.46 -20.43
N THR A 80 3.10 14.66 -20.83
CA THR A 80 3.25 14.18 -22.20
C THR A 80 2.07 13.30 -22.62
N HIS A 81 1.60 12.42 -21.70
CA HIS A 81 0.52 11.49 -22.00
C HIS A 81 -0.86 12.15 -22.03
N PHE A 82 -1.17 13.00 -21.04
CA PHE A 82 -2.52 13.59 -20.87
C PHE A 82 -2.69 15.00 -21.45
N GLY A 83 -1.60 15.73 -21.70
CA GLY A 83 -1.68 17.14 -22.11
C GLY A 83 -2.29 18.06 -21.05
N ALA A 84 -2.35 17.65 -19.79
CA ALA A 84 -3.03 18.36 -18.71
C ALA A 84 -2.33 19.67 -18.34
N GLY A 85 -3.14 20.71 -18.07
CA GLY A 85 -2.64 22.00 -17.62
C GLY A 85 -2.09 21.97 -16.18
N HIS A 86 -2.73 21.20 -15.31
CA HIS A 86 -2.31 21.02 -13.92
C HIS A 86 -1.91 19.55 -13.64
N ILE A 87 -0.74 19.35 -13.05
CA ILE A 87 -0.28 18.03 -12.63
C ILE A 87 0.36 18.13 -11.25
N GLU A 88 -0.15 17.37 -10.30
CA GLU A 88 0.41 17.16 -8.99
C GLU A 88 0.83 15.68 -8.87
N ALA A 89 2.09 15.41 -8.52
CA ALA A 89 2.59 14.09 -8.22
C ALA A 89 3.17 14.07 -6.80
N GLN A 90 2.61 13.21 -5.93
CA GLN A 90 2.92 13.11 -4.50
C GLN A 90 3.11 11.66 -4.09
N THR A 91 3.56 11.45 -2.83
CA THR A 91 3.70 10.11 -2.28
C THR A 91 2.33 9.44 -2.10
N ASP A 92 2.30 8.11 -2.23
CA ASP A 92 1.15 7.28 -1.86
C ASP A 92 0.71 7.51 -0.40
N LEU A 93 1.67 7.75 0.49
CA LEU A 93 1.41 8.06 1.89
C LEU A 93 0.64 9.38 2.08
N LEU A 94 0.98 10.43 1.33
CA LEU A 94 0.21 11.68 1.37
C LEU A 94 -1.19 11.47 0.79
N GLY A 95 -1.31 10.66 -0.25
CA GLY A 95 -2.60 10.24 -0.80
C GLY A 95 -3.46 9.52 0.24
N ALA A 96 -2.88 8.58 0.97
CA ALA A 96 -3.55 7.88 2.07
C ALA A 96 -3.99 8.85 3.19
N ALA A 97 -3.10 9.76 3.61
CA ALA A 97 -3.40 10.75 4.63
C ALA A 97 -4.56 11.67 4.24
N ARG A 98 -4.53 12.20 3.02
CA ARG A 98 -5.60 13.03 2.46
C ARG A 98 -6.92 12.27 2.33
N ALA A 99 -6.87 11.03 1.85
CA ALA A 99 -8.07 10.20 1.70
C ALA A 99 -8.76 9.86 3.04
N LEU A 100 -7.98 9.68 4.10
CA LEU A 100 -8.49 9.28 5.42
C LEU A 100 -8.93 10.47 6.27
N PHE A 101 -8.24 11.58 6.20
CA PHE A 101 -8.43 12.71 7.12
C PHE A 101 -8.75 14.03 6.42
N GLY A 102 -8.63 14.13 5.10
CA GLY A 102 -8.82 15.40 4.40
C GLY A 102 -7.86 16.47 4.93
N ARG A 103 -8.41 17.54 5.49
CA ARG A 103 -7.67 18.59 6.20
C ARG A 103 -7.65 18.41 7.73
N GLY A 104 -8.20 17.29 8.24
CA GLY A 104 -8.17 16.95 9.65
C GLY A 104 -6.80 16.50 10.14
N GLU A 105 -6.80 15.82 11.29
CA GLU A 105 -5.58 15.33 11.95
C GLU A 105 -5.75 13.86 12.35
N GLY A 106 -4.67 13.09 12.22
CA GLY A 106 -4.65 11.68 12.61
C GLY A 106 -3.38 10.97 12.18
N VAL A 107 -3.35 9.65 12.39
CA VAL A 107 -2.29 8.77 11.92
C VAL A 107 -2.82 7.93 10.76
N ALA A 108 -2.30 8.21 9.56
CA ALA A 108 -2.64 7.47 8.36
C ALA A 108 -1.65 6.32 8.16
N CYS A 109 -2.17 5.13 7.88
CA CYS A 109 -1.39 3.92 7.65
C CYS A 109 -1.71 3.30 6.30
N ILE A 110 -0.69 2.82 5.60
CA ILE A 110 -0.81 1.93 4.46
C ILE A 110 -0.39 0.54 4.90
N LEU A 111 -1.28 -0.46 4.76
CA LEU A 111 -0.98 -1.88 4.97
C LEU A 111 -1.39 -2.66 3.72
N GLY A 112 -0.42 -2.93 2.88
CA GLY A 112 -0.55 -3.62 1.60
C GLY A 112 0.57 -4.63 1.38
N THR A 113 1.20 -4.63 0.19
CA THR A 113 2.41 -5.43 -0.08
C THR A 113 3.54 -5.07 0.90
N GLY A 114 3.81 -3.77 1.08
CA GLY A 114 4.60 -3.19 2.15
C GLY A 114 3.72 -2.46 3.15
N SER A 115 4.32 -1.73 4.09
CA SER A 115 3.61 -0.86 5.02
C SER A 115 4.25 0.52 5.10
N ASN A 116 3.46 1.52 5.51
CA ASN A 116 3.96 2.86 5.83
C ASN A 116 2.97 3.54 6.77
N SER A 117 3.41 4.59 7.48
CA SER A 117 2.56 5.38 8.36
C SER A 117 3.03 6.81 8.47
N CYS A 118 2.11 7.73 8.76
CA CYS A 118 2.46 9.10 9.08
C CYS A 118 1.44 9.72 10.04
N TRP A 119 1.90 10.67 10.83
CA TRP A 119 1.05 11.68 11.43
C TRP A 119 0.77 12.77 10.39
N CYS A 120 -0.49 13.04 10.15
CA CYS A 120 -0.93 14.08 9.21
C CYS A 120 -1.81 15.12 9.91
N ARG A 121 -1.75 16.36 9.42
CA ARG A 121 -2.58 17.47 9.86
C ARG A 121 -2.70 18.50 8.74
N GLY A 122 -3.90 19.02 8.53
CA GLY A 122 -4.15 20.06 7.51
C GLY A 122 -3.99 19.58 6.07
N GLY A 123 -3.96 18.26 5.82
CA GLY A 123 -3.73 17.68 4.50
C GLY A 123 -2.24 17.50 4.15
N GLU A 124 -1.34 17.66 5.13
CA GLU A 124 0.11 17.51 4.98
C GLU A 124 0.66 16.49 5.99
N ILE A 125 1.80 15.87 5.66
CA ILE A 125 2.53 14.98 6.56
C ILE A 125 3.32 15.81 7.55
N VAL A 126 3.08 15.57 8.85
CA VAL A 126 3.82 16.22 9.96
C VAL A 126 5.03 15.39 10.31
N GLU A 127 4.86 14.06 10.42
CA GLU A 127 5.93 13.12 10.77
C GLU A 127 5.69 11.79 10.06
N ASN A 128 6.76 11.16 9.60
CA ASN A 128 6.75 9.84 9.01
C ASN A 128 7.83 8.96 9.64
N VAL A 129 7.44 7.82 10.17
CA VAL A 129 8.38 6.77 10.56
C VAL A 129 8.79 6.01 9.30
N PRO A 130 10.09 5.97 8.94
CA PRO A 130 10.54 5.32 7.72
C PRO A 130 10.14 3.82 7.66
N PRO A 131 9.54 3.35 6.57
CA PRO A 131 9.07 1.96 6.45
C PRO A 131 10.21 0.95 6.27
N LEU A 132 11.39 1.39 5.80
CA LEU A 132 12.64 0.64 5.60
C LEU A 132 12.56 -0.54 4.62
N GLY A 133 11.38 -0.85 4.05
CA GLY A 133 11.16 -1.95 3.11
C GLY A 133 11.19 -3.34 3.74
N TYR A 134 10.88 -4.37 2.95
CA TYR A 134 10.55 -5.72 3.41
C TYR A 134 11.69 -6.48 4.11
N VAL A 135 12.93 -6.06 3.93
CA VAL A 135 14.11 -6.69 4.59
C VAL A 135 14.31 -6.12 5.99
N LEU A 136 14.21 -4.81 6.15
CA LEU A 136 14.56 -4.08 7.38
C LEU A 136 13.35 -3.60 8.18
N GLY A 137 12.15 -3.63 7.59
CA GLY A 137 10.92 -3.10 8.15
C GLY A 137 9.69 -3.71 7.51
N ASP A 138 8.78 -2.84 7.04
CA ASP A 138 7.46 -3.21 6.48
C ASP A 138 6.62 -4.06 7.45
N GLU A 139 6.74 -3.83 8.75
CA GLU A 139 5.94 -4.50 9.77
C GLU A 139 4.44 -4.33 9.48
N GLY A 140 3.62 -5.33 9.76
CA GLY A 140 2.18 -5.29 9.46
C GLY A 140 1.80 -5.52 8.00
N SER A 141 2.77 -5.62 7.09
CA SER A 141 2.54 -5.79 5.66
C SER A 141 2.30 -7.25 5.24
N GLY A 142 1.80 -7.43 4.02
CA GLY A 142 1.68 -8.75 3.40
C GLY A 142 3.04 -9.44 3.20
N ALA A 143 4.11 -8.68 2.91
CA ALA A 143 5.45 -9.23 2.79
C ALA A 143 5.97 -9.75 4.15
N ALA A 144 5.72 -9.02 5.23
CA ALA A 144 6.04 -9.47 6.59
C ALA A 144 5.25 -10.72 6.98
N MET A 145 3.93 -10.74 6.70
CA MET A 145 3.09 -11.92 6.94
C MET A 145 3.58 -13.14 6.16
N GLY A 146 3.87 -12.98 4.86
CA GLY A 146 4.37 -14.08 4.02
C GLY A 146 5.73 -14.60 4.48
N ARG A 147 6.64 -13.72 4.88
CA ARG A 147 7.93 -14.09 5.48
C ARG A 147 7.74 -14.89 6.77
N ASN A 148 6.88 -14.41 7.67
CA ASN A 148 6.60 -15.06 8.95
C ASN A 148 5.88 -16.40 8.76
N LEU A 149 4.94 -16.49 7.80
CA LEU A 149 4.28 -17.74 7.43
C LEU A 149 5.30 -18.79 6.94
N VAL A 150 6.14 -18.43 5.97
CA VAL A 150 7.16 -19.35 5.43
C VAL A 150 8.10 -19.80 6.55
N ASN A 151 8.55 -18.87 7.39
CA ASN A 151 9.39 -19.23 8.55
C ASN A 151 8.66 -20.21 9.49
N GLY A 152 7.43 -19.90 9.90
CA GLY A 152 6.64 -20.72 10.82
C GLY A 152 6.39 -22.13 10.28
N ILE A 153 6.05 -22.26 9.01
CA ILE A 153 5.82 -23.55 8.32
C ILE A 153 7.09 -24.40 8.29
N PHE A 154 8.22 -23.82 7.85
CA PHE A 154 9.45 -24.62 7.69
C PHE A 154 10.22 -24.83 9.01
N LYS A 155 9.90 -24.06 10.06
CA LYS A 155 10.41 -24.28 11.42
C LYS A 155 9.49 -25.17 12.28
N GLY A 156 8.33 -25.58 11.74
CA GLY A 156 7.39 -26.47 12.42
C GLY A 156 6.51 -25.80 13.48
N HIS A 157 6.42 -24.47 13.47
CA HIS A 157 5.53 -23.70 14.35
C HIS A 157 4.11 -23.58 13.81
N ILE A 158 3.93 -23.67 12.48
CA ILE A 158 2.63 -23.64 11.79
C ILE A 158 2.45 -24.98 11.07
N PRO A 159 1.40 -25.77 11.40
CA PRO A 159 1.25 -27.16 10.90
C PRO A 159 0.58 -27.21 9.51
N LEU A 160 0.88 -26.28 8.60
CA LEU A 160 0.25 -26.16 7.27
C LEU A 160 1.22 -26.36 6.10
N ARG A 161 2.36 -27.06 6.34
CA ARG A 161 3.43 -27.14 5.33
C ARG A 161 3.00 -27.81 4.04
N GLU A 162 2.38 -28.97 4.13
CA GLU A 162 1.97 -29.75 2.95
C GLU A 162 0.87 -29.03 2.19
N GLU A 163 -0.11 -28.50 2.89
CA GLU A 163 -1.22 -27.75 2.32
C GLU A 163 -0.73 -26.47 1.63
N PHE A 164 0.16 -25.71 2.27
CA PHE A 164 0.76 -24.51 1.69
C PHE A 164 1.52 -24.79 0.40
N LEU A 165 2.37 -25.82 0.40
CA LEU A 165 3.15 -26.19 -0.78
C LEU A 165 2.24 -26.66 -1.93
N ALA A 166 1.22 -27.46 -1.63
CA ALA A 166 0.25 -27.93 -2.60
C ALA A 166 -0.60 -26.79 -3.18
N ALA A 167 -1.10 -25.90 -2.33
CA ALA A 167 -1.94 -24.76 -2.75
C ALA A 167 -1.22 -23.80 -3.69
N HIS A 168 0.09 -23.66 -3.55
CA HIS A 168 0.89 -22.74 -4.37
C HIS A 168 1.69 -23.43 -5.48
N GLY A 169 1.70 -24.77 -5.53
CA GLY A 169 2.51 -25.54 -6.47
C GLY A 169 4.01 -25.26 -6.32
N LEU A 170 4.49 -25.04 -5.09
CA LEU A 170 5.86 -24.63 -4.81
C LEU A 170 6.64 -25.74 -4.08
N THR A 171 7.95 -25.75 -4.29
CA THR A 171 8.92 -26.47 -3.47
C THR A 171 9.69 -25.52 -2.56
N TYR A 172 10.40 -26.06 -1.57
CA TYR A 172 11.28 -25.27 -0.72
C TYR A 172 12.35 -24.52 -1.54
N GLU A 173 12.97 -25.22 -2.49
CA GLU A 173 14.02 -24.66 -3.34
C GLU A 173 13.51 -23.49 -4.20
N GLU A 174 12.30 -23.60 -4.72
CA GLU A 174 11.66 -22.52 -5.50
C GLU A 174 11.37 -21.30 -4.63
N ILE A 175 10.89 -21.50 -3.41
CA ILE A 175 10.66 -20.38 -2.46
C ILE A 175 11.98 -19.65 -2.21
N ILE A 176 13.06 -20.39 -1.88
CA ILE A 176 14.39 -19.81 -1.64
C ILE A 176 14.91 -19.08 -2.88
N ARG A 177 14.78 -19.70 -4.06
CA ARG A 177 15.19 -19.07 -5.33
C ARG A 177 14.42 -17.76 -5.57
N ARG A 178 13.10 -17.75 -5.41
CA ARG A 178 12.26 -16.56 -5.64
C ARG A 178 12.52 -15.44 -4.65
N VAL A 179 12.85 -15.76 -3.41
CA VAL A 179 13.16 -14.75 -2.38
C VAL A 179 14.56 -14.14 -2.57
N TYR A 180 15.57 -14.97 -2.94
CA TYR A 180 16.97 -14.52 -2.91
C TYR A 180 17.59 -14.27 -4.29
N ARG A 181 16.95 -14.71 -5.38
CA ARG A 181 17.52 -14.65 -6.72
C ARG A 181 16.65 -13.96 -7.75
N GLU A 182 15.37 -13.74 -7.46
CA GLU A 182 14.44 -13.11 -8.38
C GLU A 182 14.07 -11.68 -7.94
N PRO A 183 13.67 -10.82 -8.89
CA PRO A 183 13.15 -9.49 -8.56
C PRO A 183 11.78 -9.58 -7.85
N TYR A 184 11.44 -8.53 -7.13
CA TYR A 184 10.14 -8.38 -6.48
C TYR A 184 9.82 -9.42 -5.40
N ALA A 185 10.81 -9.88 -4.63
CA ALA A 185 10.62 -10.82 -3.53
C ALA A 185 9.55 -10.38 -2.52
N ASN A 186 9.41 -9.07 -2.28
CA ASN A 186 8.34 -8.52 -1.45
C ASN A 186 6.94 -8.83 -1.99
N ARG A 187 6.72 -8.73 -3.31
CA ARG A 187 5.44 -9.07 -3.95
C ARG A 187 5.17 -10.57 -3.86
N PHE A 188 6.20 -11.37 -4.06
CA PHE A 188 6.11 -12.82 -3.91
C PHE A 188 5.71 -13.22 -2.49
N LEU A 189 6.37 -12.69 -1.48
CA LEU A 189 6.00 -12.95 -0.08
C LEU A 189 4.58 -12.46 0.22
N ALA A 190 4.22 -11.26 -0.20
CA ALA A 190 2.89 -10.71 0.01
C ALA A 190 1.77 -11.50 -0.70
N SER A 191 2.10 -12.26 -1.76
CA SER A 191 1.12 -13.10 -2.45
C SER A 191 0.59 -14.26 -1.60
N PHE A 192 1.20 -14.54 -0.47
CA PHE A 192 0.74 -15.54 0.50
C PHE A 192 -0.33 -15.00 1.46
N ALA A 193 -0.58 -13.68 1.50
CA ALA A 193 -1.59 -13.11 2.39
C ALA A 193 -3.02 -13.69 2.22
N PRO A 194 -3.51 -14.03 1.01
CA PRO A 194 -4.79 -14.72 0.87
C PRO A 194 -4.82 -16.11 1.55
N PHE A 195 -3.72 -16.87 1.49
CA PHE A 195 -3.60 -18.14 2.19
C PHE A 195 -3.63 -17.93 3.71
N VAL A 196 -2.88 -16.95 4.22
CA VAL A 196 -2.91 -16.57 5.64
C VAL A 196 -4.32 -16.20 6.08
N HIS A 197 -5.03 -15.40 5.28
CA HIS A 197 -6.40 -15.00 5.60
C HIS A 197 -7.37 -16.18 5.64
N ALA A 198 -7.25 -17.12 4.71
CA ALA A 198 -8.09 -18.33 4.65
C ALA A 198 -7.87 -19.28 5.85
N HIS A 199 -6.75 -19.14 6.56
CA HIS A 199 -6.39 -20.01 7.69
C HIS A 199 -6.35 -19.28 9.04
N LEU A 200 -7.11 -18.18 9.19
CA LEU A 200 -7.20 -17.44 10.47
C LEU A 200 -7.88 -18.23 11.61
N ASP A 201 -8.55 -19.31 11.30
CA ASP A 201 -9.08 -20.29 12.27
C ASP A 201 -7.98 -21.18 12.88
N CYS A 202 -6.82 -21.31 12.23
CA CYS A 202 -5.63 -21.95 12.81
C CYS A 202 -5.02 -21.02 13.87
N PRO A 203 -4.93 -21.43 15.15
CA PRO A 203 -4.45 -20.58 16.24
C PRO A 203 -3.05 -20.00 16.00
N GLU A 204 -2.14 -20.80 15.43
CA GLU A 204 -0.76 -20.41 15.15
C GLU A 204 -0.68 -19.35 14.05
N VAL A 205 -1.54 -19.46 13.02
CA VAL A 205 -1.63 -18.44 11.97
C VAL A 205 -2.21 -17.15 12.52
N ARG A 206 -3.31 -17.24 13.30
CA ARG A 206 -3.91 -16.07 13.93
C ARG A 206 -2.93 -15.36 14.86
N ALA A 207 -2.17 -16.10 15.68
CA ALA A 207 -1.14 -15.54 16.56
C ALA A 207 -0.04 -14.84 15.76
N MET A 208 0.47 -15.46 14.70
CA MET A 208 1.48 -14.87 13.81
C MET A 208 0.99 -13.55 13.20
N VAL A 209 -0.27 -13.47 12.74
CA VAL A 209 -0.83 -12.23 12.17
C VAL A 209 -0.98 -11.17 13.26
N ALA A 210 -1.48 -11.53 14.44
CA ALA A 210 -1.59 -10.62 15.58
C ALA A 210 -0.25 -10.04 15.99
N GLU A 211 0.80 -10.87 16.08
CA GLU A 211 2.17 -10.44 16.34
C GLU A 211 2.69 -9.49 15.26
N THR A 212 2.41 -9.78 13.98
CA THR A 212 2.82 -8.93 12.85
C THR A 212 2.20 -7.52 12.96
N PHE A 213 0.94 -7.41 13.38
CA PHE A 213 0.29 -6.12 13.64
C PHE A 213 0.77 -5.46 14.93
N ALA A 214 1.05 -6.23 15.98
CA ALA A 214 1.61 -5.71 17.22
C ALA A 214 3.01 -5.11 17.00
N ASP A 215 3.84 -5.75 16.18
CA ASP A 215 5.16 -5.22 15.76
C ASP A 215 5.01 -3.89 15.01
N PHE A 216 4.04 -3.78 14.10
CA PHE A 216 3.73 -2.52 13.42
C PHE A 216 3.33 -1.42 14.42
N ALA A 217 2.44 -1.73 15.35
CA ALA A 217 2.04 -0.79 16.38
C ALA A 217 3.22 -0.34 17.24
N GLN A 218 4.03 -1.29 17.69
CA GLN A 218 5.17 -1.01 18.57
C GLN A 218 6.27 -0.20 17.87
N ARG A 219 6.60 -0.52 16.62
CA ARG A 219 7.74 0.09 15.92
C ARG A 219 7.39 1.40 15.22
N ASN A 220 6.15 1.51 14.74
CA ASN A 220 5.71 2.65 13.96
C ASN A 220 4.75 3.55 14.75
N LEU A 221 3.59 3.03 15.21
CA LEU A 221 2.55 3.85 15.81
C LEU A 221 2.94 4.46 17.15
N SER A 222 3.76 3.78 17.95
CA SER A 222 4.25 4.28 19.24
C SER A 222 5.07 5.58 19.13
N ARG A 223 5.47 5.96 17.94
CA ARG A 223 6.23 7.18 17.67
C ARG A 223 5.34 8.41 17.52
N TYR A 224 4.03 8.20 17.31
CA TYR A 224 3.08 9.29 17.13
C TYR A 224 2.28 9.56 18.42
N PRO A 225 1.64 10.75 18.55
CA PRO A 225 0.82 11.06 19.69
C PRO A 225 -0.33 10.06 19.87
N VAL A 226 -0.39 9.37 21.02
CA VAL A 226 -1.32 8.25 21.29
C VAL A 226 -2.80 8.64 21.24
N HIS A 227 -3.13 9.92 21.45
CA HIS A 227 -4.52 10.41 21.41
C HIS A 227 -5.09 10.52 19.99
N LEU A 228 -4.25 10.45 18.95
CA LEU A 228 -4.67 10.55 17.57
C LEU A 228 -5.41 9.29 17.13
N THR A 229 -6.41 9.49 16.25
CA THR A 229 -7.08 8.38 15.60
C THR A 229 -6.17 7.76 14.55
N VAL A 230 -6.02 6.44 14.60
CA VAL A 230 -5.30 5.64 13.60
C VAL A 230 -6.29 5.15 12.54
N ALA A 231 -6.04 5.45 11.29
CA ALA A 231 -6.85 4.97 10.16
C ALA A 231 -5.96 4.31 9.10
N CYS A 232 -6.46 3.28 8.44
CA CYS A 232 -5.66 2.41 7.59
C CYS A 232 -6.24 2.28 6.19
N ILE A 233 -5.35 2.21 5.18
CA ILE A 233 -5.67 1.89 3.80
C ILE A 233 -4.82 0.71 3.34
N GLY A 234 -5.39 -0.13 2.48
CA GLY A 234 -4.67 -1.19 1.79
C GLY A 234 -5.36 -2.55 1.87
N GLY A 235 -4.96 -3.43 0.96
CA GLY A 235 -5.56 -4.76 0.83
C GLY A 235 -5.40 -5.62 2.09
N VAL A 236 -4.27 -5.52 2.78
CA VAL A 236 -4.03 -6.22 4.05
C VAL A 236 -4.89 -5.60 5.16
N ALA A 237 -4.91 -4.27 5.28
CA ALA A 237 -5.75 -3.60 6.27
C ALA A 237 -7.23 -4.02 6.17
N ALA A 238 -7.76 -4.03 4.95
CA ALA A 238 -9.16 -4.38 4.72
C ALA A 238 -9.45 -5.88 4.90
N ALA A 239 -8.57 -6.76 4.39
CA ALA A 239 -8.77 -8.20 4.52
C ALA A 239 -8.71 -8.67 5.98
N PHE A 240 -7.82 -8.11 6.77
CA PHE A 240 -7.62 -8.48 8.17
C PHE A 240 -8.22 -7.47 9.16
N GLU A 241 -9.20 -6.67 8.74
CA GLU A 241 -9.77 -5.55 9.51
C GLU A 241 -10.15 -5.95 10.95
N GLY A 242 -10.83 -7.09 11.14
CA GLY A 242 -11.27 -7.55 12.46
C GLY A 242 -10.11 -7.73 13.43
N LEU A 243 -9.07 -8.47 13.01
CA LEU A 243 -7.90 -8.74 13.84
C LEU A 243 -7.01 -7.50 14.00
N LEU A 244 -6.90 -6.68 12.97
CA LEU A 244 -6.17 -5.40 13.05
C LEU A 244 -6.79 -4.47 14.09
N ARG A 245 -8.12 -4.32 14.08
CA ARG A 245 -8.85 -3.52 15.09
C ARG A 245 -8.65 -4.06 16.51
N GLU A 246 -8.75 -5.38 16.67
CA GLU A 246 -8.54 -6.05 17.95
C GLU A 246 -7.15 -5.74 18.52
N VAL A 247 -6.10 -5.96 17.73
CA VAL A 247 -4.70 -5.75 18.16
C VAL A 247 -4.41 -4.28 18.46
N LEU A 248 -4.86 -3.35 17.60
CA LEU A 248 -4.66 -1.93 17.83
C LEU A 248 -5.41 -1.42 19.06
N ALA A 249 -6.66 -1.89 19.27
CA ALA A 249 -7.44 -1.54 20.47
C ALA A 249 -6.80 -2.06 21.75
N GLN A 250 -6.25 -3.28 21.75
CA GLN A 250 -5.48 -3.84 22.87
C GLN A 250 -4.21 -3.01 23.15
N GLY A 251 -3.59 -2.44 22.11
CA GLY A 251 -2.48 -1.50 22.22
C GLY A 251 -2.88 -0.08 22.68
N GLY A 252 -4.15 0.17 22.96
CA GLY A 252 -4.68 1.47 23.41
C GLY A 252 -4.91 2.49 22.30
N TYR A 253 -4.85 2.11 21.03
CA TYR A 253 -5.08 3.02 19.91
C TYR A 253 -6.57 3.19 19.60
N ARG A 254 -6.97 4.42 19.27
CA ARG A 254 -8.30 4.71 18.71
C ARG A 254 -8.28 4.38 17.22
N VAL A 255 -9.02 3.36 16.79
CA VAL A 255 -9.06 2.94 15.39
C VAL A 255 -10.24 3.61 14.67
N GLY A 256 -9.93 4.36 13.63
CA GLY A 256 -10.88 5.01 12.74
C GLY A 256 -11.25 4.17 11.53
N ARG A 257 -11.30 4.82 10.36
CA ARG A 257 -11.64 4.17 9.09
C ARG A 257 -10.56 3.17 8.67
N ILE A 258 -11.01 2.01 8.16
CA ILE A 258 -10.18 1.06 7.43
C ILE A 258 -10.79 0.88 6.05
N ALA A 259 -9.99 0.98 4.98
CA ALA A 259 -10.45 0.89 3.61
C ALA A 259 -9.44 0.13 2.73
N ALA A 260 -9.93 -0.53 1.68
CA ALA A 260 -9.07 -1.27 0.74
C ALA A 260 -8.29 -0.34 -0.21
N SER A 261 -8.78 0.88 -0.45
CA SER A 261 -8.21 1.84 -1.40
C SER A 261 -8.48 3.28 -0.93
N PRO A 262 -7.60 4.24 -1.25
CA PRO A 262 -7.84 5.65 -0.98
C PRO A 262 -8.80 6.31 -1.97
N ALA A 263 -9.24 5.64 -3.02
CA ALA A 263 -9.93 6.18 -4.17
C ALA A 263 -11.15 7.06 -3.81
N GLU A 264 -12.04 6.56 -2.93
CA GLU A 264 -13.22 7.29 -2.51
C GLU A 264 -12.87 8.59 -1.76
N GLY A 265 -11.91 8.52 -0.82
CA GLY A 265 -11.48 9.69 -0.06
C GLY A 265 -10.76 10.72 -0.93
N LEU A 266 -9.92 10.28 -1.86
CA LEU A 266 -9.24 11.17 -2.82
C LEU A 266 -10.24 11.82 -3.78
N SER A 267 -11.27 11.09 -4.22
CA SER A 267 -12.36 11.64 -5.01
C SER A 267 -13.00 12.84 -4.29
N LEU A 268 -13.35 12.69 -3.03
CA LEU A 268 -13.99 13.77 -2.24
C LEU A 268 -13.12 15.03 -2.07
N ILE A 269 -11.80 14.91 -2.18
CA ILE A 269 -10.88 16.05 -2.00
C ILE A 269 -10.66 16.81 -3.31
N HIS A 270 -10.64 16.11 -4.43
CA HIS A 270 -10.28 16.68 -5.72
C HIS A 270 -11.48 16.98 -6.62
N LEU A 271 -12.67 16.53 -6.25
CA LEU A 271 -13.93 16.77 -6.97
C LEU A 271 -14.78 17.79 -6.28
#